data_0bce3fb70707aefaeafec2337bceb3de
#
_entry.id   0bce3fb70707aefaeafec2337bceb3de
#
_cell.length_a   1.000
_cell.length_b   1.000
_cell.length_c   1.000
_cell.angle_alpha   90.00
_cell.angle_beta   90.00
_cell.angle_gamma   90.00
#
_symmetry.space_group_name_H-M   'P 1'
#
loop_
_entity.id
_entity.type
_entity.pdbx_description
1 polymer ?
#
loop_
_entity_poly.entity_id
_entity_poly.type
_entity_poly.pdbx_seq_one_letter_code
_entity_poly.pdbx_strand_id
1 'polypeptide(L)' 'MKIYINGNVKEFIGKKITPAELIIKLNLNGKRFAIERNGEIIPKENFGGIDFNDGDKIEIIGAVGG' A
#
# COMPACT_ATOMS: atom_id res chain seq x y z
N MET A 1 1.13 -6.47 -12.53
CA MET A 1 0.59 -7.05 -11.27
C MET A 1 -0.68 -6.35 -10.86
N LYS A 2 -1.57 -7.05 -10.21
CA LYS A 2 -2.83 -6.48 -9.72
C LYS A 2 -2.82 -6.48 -8.21
N ILE A 3 -3.21 -5.36 -7.62
CA ILE A 3 -3.35 -5.22 -6.16
C ILE A 3 -4.73 -4.65 -5.89
N TYR A 4 -5.38 -5.16 -4.85
CA TYR A 4 -6.67 -4.63 -4.40
C TYR A 4 -6.39 -3.58 -3.33
N ILE A 5 -6.81 -2.35 -3.59
CA ILE A 5 -6.61 -1.24 -2.66
C ILE A 5 -7.98 -0.72 -2.26
N ASN A 6 -8.31 -0.86 -0.99
CA ASN A 6 -9.62 -0.46 -0.46
C ASN A 6 -10.78 -1.03 -1.29
N GLY A 7 -10.64 -2.30 -1.71
CA GLY A 7 -11.65 -2.99 -2.48
C GLY A 7 -11.60 -2.76 -3.98
N ASN A 8 -10.73 -1.89 -4.47
CA ASN A 8 -10.62 -1.58 -5.89
C ASN A 8 -9.34 -2.18 -6.45
N VAL A 9 -9.44 -2.85 -7.59
CA VAL A 9 -8.26 -3.40 -8.22
C VAL A 9 -7.49 -2.30 -8.94
N LYS A 10 -6.16 -2.30 -8.75
CA LYS A 10 -5.25 -1.43 -9.48
C LYS A 10 -4.16 -2.26 -10.11
N GLU A 11 -3.80 -1.90 -11.33
CA GLU A 11 -2.73 -2.57 -12.05
C GLU A 11 -1.45 -1.74 -12.02
N PHE A 12 -0.34 -2.43 -11.79
CA PHE A 12 0.99 -1.81 -11.79
C PHE A 12 1.91 -2.60 -12.70
N ILE A 13 2.87 -1.92 -13.30
CA ILE A 13 3.88 -2.56 -14.13
C ILE A 13 4.87 -3.28 -13.22
N GLY A 14 5.28 -4.48 -13.61
CA GLY A 14 6.26 -5.26 -12.86
C GLY A 14 5.62 -6.34 -12.02
N LYS A 15 6.44 -7.02 -11.23
CA LYS A 15 6.03 -8.18 -10.43
C LYS A 15 5.98 -7.90 -8.94
N LYS A 16 6.56 -6.79 -8.51
CA LYS A 16 6.68 -6.40 -7.11
C LYS A 16 6.58 -4.90 -6.99
N ILE A 17 6.09 -4.44 -5.84
CA ILE A 17 6.10 -3.04 -5.49
C ILE A 17 6.21 -2.96 -3.96
N THR A 18 7.06 -2.07 -3.46
CA THR A 18 7.16 -1.86 -2.02
C THR A 18 6.03 -0.93 -1.56
N PRO A 19 5.67 -0.97 -0.27
CA PRO A 19 4.74 0.03 0.27
C PRO A 19 5.21 1.46 0.01
N ALA A 20 6.51 1.72 0.13
CA ALA A 20 7.06 3.04 -0.11
C ALA A 20 6.80 3.50 -1.55
N GLU A 21 7.00 2.61 -2.52
CA GLU A 21 6.71 2.91 -3.93
C GLU A 21 5.22 3.13 -4.17
N LEU A 22 4.39 2.32 -3.53
CA LEU A 22 2.94 2.46 -3.66
C LEU A 22 2.47 3.81 -3.15
N ILE A 23 3.01 4.26 -2.02
CA ILE A 23 2.69 5.57 -1.44
C ILE A 23 2.97 6.68 -2.44
N ILE A 24 4.10 6.61 -3.12
CA ILE A 24 4.47 7.60 -4.13
C ILE A 24 3.50 7.55 -5.31
N LYS A 25 3.20 6.35 -5.80
CA LYS A 25 2.30 6.18 -6.95
C LYS A 25 0.88 6.65 -6.65
N LEU A 26 0.42 6.53 -5.40
CA LEU A 26 -0.90 6.97 -4.99
C LEU A 26 -0.91 8.42 -4.50
N ASN A 27 0.23 9.09 -4.55
CA ASN A 27 0.36 10.49 -4.16
C ASN A 27 -0.03 10.72 -2.69
N LEU A 28 0.42 9.82 -1.83
CA LEU A 28 0.11 9.87 -0.40
C LEU A 28 1.24 10.41 0.46
N ASN A 29 2.33 10.86 -0.16
CA ASN A 29 3.48 11.42 0.55
C ASN A 29 3.03 12.62 1.41
N GLY A 30 3.49 12.62 2.66
CA GLY A 30 3.17 13.70 3.58
C GLY A 30 1.80 13.58 4.25
N LYS A 31 1.04 12.57 3.89
CA LYS A 31 -0.28 12.33 4.50
C LYS A 31 -0.16 11.32 5.62
N ARG A 32 -1.10 11.36 6.55
CA ARG A 32 -1.14 10.39 7.65
C ARG A 32 -2.06 9.23 7.27
N PHE A 33 -1.53 8.03 7.40
CA PHE A 33 -2.29 6.83 7.07
C PHE A 33 -1.62 5.61 7.68
N ALA A 34 -2.38 4.52 7.75
CA ALA A 34 -1.86 3.19 8.06
C ALA A 34 -2.11 2.31 6.86
N ILE A 35 -1.26 1.31 6.68
CA ILE A 35 -1.42 0.33 5.62
C ILE A 35 -1.59 -1.05 6.25
N GLU A 36 -2.65 -1.75 5.84
CA GLU A 36 -2.84 -3.15 6.16
C GLU A 36 -2.65 -3.98 4.90
N ARG A 37 -2.06 -5.13 5.08
CA ARG A 37 -1.90 -6.12 4.02
C ARG A 37 -2.52 -7.42 4.48
N ASN A 38 -3.54 -7.87 3.76
CA ASN A 38 -4.25 -9.10 4.08
C ASN A 38 -4.68 -9.16 5.55
N GLY A 39 -5.13 -8.03 6.07
CA GLY A 39 -5.63 -7.91 7.44
C GLY A 39 -4.60 -7.57 8.51
N GLU A 40 -3.33 -7.42 8.15
CA GLU A 40 -2.27 -7.11 9.12
C GLU A 40 -1.65 -5.75 8.84
N ILE A 41 -1.47 -4.96 9.89
CA ILE A 41 -0.83 -3.65 9.77
C ILE A 41 0.65 -3.81 9.46
N ILE A 42 1.13 -3.02 8.50
CA ILE A 42 2.54 -3.00 8.14
C ILE A 42 3.20 -1.84 8.89
N PRO A 43 4.18 -2.13 9.76
CA PRO A 43 4.91 -1.07 10.44
C PRO A 43 5.63 -0.16 9.43
N LYS A 44 5.68 1.11 9.73
CA LYS A 44 6.27 2.12 8.85
C LYS A 44 7.73 1.81 8.51
N GLU A 45 8.48 1.28 9.47
CA GLU A 45 9.87 0.91 9.26
C GLU A 45 10.06 -0.21 8.25
N ASN A 46 8.99 -0.93 7.91
CA ASN A 46 9.05 -2.00 6.91
C ASN A 46 8.64 -1.54 5.51
N PHE A 47 8.28 -0.27 5.34
CA PHE A 47 7.75 0.22 4.06
C PHE A 47 8.73 0.09 2.89
N GLY A 48 10.01 0.10 3.14
CA GLY A 48 11.01 -0.08 2.10
C GLY A 48 11.61 -1.48 2.05
N GLY A 49 11.23 -2.36 2.98
CA GLY A 49 11.86 -3.66 3.13
C GLY A 49 11.02 -4.86 2.77
N ILE A 50 9.78 -4.66 2.36
CA ILE A 50 8.91 -5.76 1.93
C ILE A 50 8.35 -5.45 0.55
N ASP A 51 7.87 -6.49 -0.13
CA ASP A 51 7.23 -6.35 -1.43
C ASP A 51 5.78 -6.79 -1.35
N PHE A 52 4.90 -6.03 -1.99
CA PHE A 52 3.55 -6.52 -2.26
C PHE A 52 3.60 -7.45 -3.46
N ASN A 53 2.74 -8.43 -3.47
CA ASN A 53 2.65 -9.42 -4.53
C ASN A 53 1.32 -9.32 -5.25
N ASP A 54 1.28 -9.88 -6.44
CA ASP A 54 0.05 -9.95 -7.23
C ASP A 54 -1.07 -10.59 -6.41
N GLY A 55 -2.23 -9.95 -6.39
CA GLY A 55 -3.38 -10.45 -5.67
C GLY A 55 -3.48 -9.98 -4.21
N ASP A 56 -2.49 -9.28 -3.69
CA ASP A 56 -2.55 -8.80 -2.30
C ASP A 56 -3.71 -7.84 -2.08
N LYS A 57 -4.31 -7.93 -0.91
CA LYS A 57 -5.39 -7.04 -0.48
C LYS A 57 -4.82 -6.02 0.49
N ILE A 58 -4.84 -4.78 0.06
CA ILE A 58 -4.26 -3.67 0.80
C ILE A 58 -5.38 -2.74 1.23
N GLU A 59 -5.36 -2.35 2.51
CA GLU A 59 -6.23 -1.32 3.04
C GLU A 59 -5.38 -0.13 3.44
N ILE A 60 -5.76 1.04 2.96
CA ILE A 60 -5.10 2.28 3.36
C ILE A 60 -6.09 3.08 4.17
N ILE A 61 -5.75 3.30 5.43
CA ILE A 61 -6.64 3.94 6.39
C ILE A 61 -6.06 5.31 6.71
N GLY A 62 -6.70 6.34 6.21
CA GLY A 62 -6.26 7.70 6.46
C GLY A 62 -6.69 8.21 7.83
N ALA A 63 -5.84 9.03 8.45
CA ALA A 63 -6.20 9.70 9.68
C ALA A 63 -7.17 10.83 9.38
N VAL A 64 -8.25 10.93 10.16
CA VAL A 64 -9.24 11.99 10.02
C VAL A 64 -8.59 13.33 10.30
N GLY A 65 -8.76 14.27 9.39
CA GLY A 65 -8.19 15.59 9.54
C GLY A 65 -6.72 15.68 9.19
N GLY A 66 -6.15 14.59 8.72
CA GLY A 66 -4.75 14.53 8.31
C GLY A 66 -4.54 14.86 6.85
#